data_d8ffb9e5a380a4461fb305343b82f3c2
#
_entry.id   d8ffb9e5a380a4461fb305343b82f3c2
#
_cell.length_a   1.000
_cell.length_b   1.000
_cell.length_c   1.000
_cell.angle_alpha   90.00
_cell.angle_beta   90.00
_cell.angle_gamma   90.00
#
_symmetry.space_group_name_H-M   'P 1'
#
loop_
_entity.id
_entity.type
_entity.pdbx_description
1 polymer ?
#
loop_
_entity_poly.entity_id
_entity_poly.type
_entity_poly.pdbx_seq_one_letter_code
_entity_poly.pdbx_strand_id
1 'polypeptide(L)'
;MNDLLLLAEENGFSHWGPLSMDALIPLKEVRDMCADGRCGRWNQNWSCPPGCGSLEDVAQQISRYTRGLLVQTTGSLEDPFDYQGMTSLSQQHKRRFANFARQARLLYPQCLPLTAGTCTI
;
A
#
# COMPACT_ATOMS: atom_id res chain seq x y z
N MET A 1 -16.47 8.76 -4.25
CA MET A 1 -15.06 9.08 -3.96
C MET A 1 -14.90 10.12 -2.84
N ASN A 2 -15.83 11.09 -2.72
CA ASN A 2 -15.76 12.09 -1.64
C ASN A 2 -15.82 11.47 -0.24
N ASP A 3 -16.59 10.42 -0.06
CA ASP A 3 -16.68 9.68 1.19
C ASP A 3 -15.35 9.02 1.58
N LEU A 4 -14.59 8.51 0.61
CA LEU A 4 -13.25 7.97 0.86
C LEU A 4 -12.25 9.07 1.23
N LEU A 5 -12.37 10.26 0.64
CA LEU A 5 -11.54 11.40 0.99
C LEU A 5 -11.79 11.83 2.44
N LEU A 6 -13.05 11.86 2.87
CA LEU A 6 -13.40 12.15 4.25
C LEU A 6 -12.88 11.09 5.21
N LEU A 7 -12.97 9.82 4.84
CA LEU A 7 -12.42 8.72 5.65
C LEU A 7 -10.90 8.85 5.81
N ALA A 8 -10.19 9.22 4.74
CA ALA A 8 -8.76 9.44 4.80
C ALA A 8 -8.39 10.55 5.79
N GLU A 9 -9.16 11.65 5.77
CA GLU A 9 -8.98 12.73 6.73
C GLU A 9 -9.25 12.26 8.16
N GLU A 10 -10.33 11.54 8.39
CA GLU A 10 -10.73 11.04 9.71
C GLU A 10 -9.71 10.04 10.27
N ASN A 11 -9.03 9.28 9.42
CA ASN A 11 -7.99 8.34 9.85
C ASN A 11 -6.64 9.02 10.11
N GLY A 12 -6.52 10.31 9.89
CA GLY A 12 -5.36 11.08 10.31
C GLY A 12 -4.17 11.03 9.34
N PHE A 13 -4.38 10.66 8.08
CA PHE A 13 -3.31 10.71 7.09
C PHE A 13 -2.84 12.16 6.87
N SER A 14 -1.55 12.32 6.62
CA SER A 14 -0.95 13.63 6.39
C SER A 14 -1.36 14.23 5.05
N HIS A 15 -1.46 13.37 4.03
CA HIS A 15 -1.85 13.75 2.67
C HIS A 15 -2.74 12.67 2.07
N TRP A 16 -3.69 13.09 1.26
CA TRP A 16 -4.56 12.19 0.48
C TRP A 16 -5.03 12.89 -0.78
N GLY A 17 -5.31 12.11 -1.81
CA GLY A 17 -5.79 12.66 -3.07
C GLY A 17 -6.08 11.57 -4.09
N PRO A 18 -6.71 11.93 -5.20
CA PRO A 18 -6.97 10.98 -6.26
C PRO A 18 -5.67 10.49 -6.90
N LEU A 19 -5.65 9.20 -7.23
CA LEU A 19 -4.54 8.57 -7.92
C LEU A 19 -4.97 8.26 -9.36
N SER A 20 -4.15 8.67 -10.33
CA SER A 20 -4.35 8.25 -11.71
C SER A 20 -4.07 6.75 -11.84
N MET A 21 -5.01 5.99 -12.39
CA MET A 21 -4.81 4.56 -12.59
C MET A 21 -3.69 4.27 -13.58
N ASP A 22 -3.39 5.20 -14.47
CA ASP A 22 -2.25 5.09 -15.39
C ASP A 22 -0.89 5.09 -14.68
N ALA A 23 -0.84 5.59 -13.45
CA ALA A 23 0.37 5.59 -12.64
C ALA A 23 0.63 4.22 -11.96
N LEU A 24 -0.37 3.34 -11.90
CA LEU A 24 -0.22 2.00 -11.34
C LEU A 24 0.20 1.02 -12.43
N ILE A 25 1.50 0.87 -12.59
CA ILE A 25 2.08 0.01 -13.61
C ILE A 25 2.89 -1.10 -12.93
N PRO A 26 2.45 -2.37 -12.99
CA PRO A 26 3.27 -3.48 -12.53
C PRO A 26 4.52 -3.61 -13.43
N LEU A 27 5.69 -3.59 -12.82
CA LEU A 27 6.96 -3.64 -13.53
C LEU A 27 7.69 -4.94 -13.23
N LYS A 28 8.15 -5.60 -14.28
CA LYS A 28 8.96 -6.81 -14.16
C LYS A 28 10.26 -6.53 -13.38
N GLU A 29 10.86 -5.37 -13.60
CA GLU A 29 12.11 -4.96 -12.96
C GLU A 29 11.95 -4.92 -11.43
N VAL A 30 10.81 -4.48 -10.93
CA VAL A 30 10.54 -4.47 -9.48
C VAL A 30 10.43 -5.90 -8.95
N ARG A 31 9.75 -6.77 -9.69
CA ARG A 31 9.61 -8.18 -9.30
C ARG A 31 10.98 -8.89 -9.33
N ASP A 32 11.81 -8.57 -10.30
CA ASP A 32 13.18 -9.10 -10.37
C ASP A 32 14.00 -8.69 -9.15
N MET A 33 13.83 -7.46 -8.67
CA MET A 33 14.46 -7.02 -7.42
C MET A 33 13.97 -7.80 -6.20
N CYS A 34 12.71 -8.18 -6.17
CA CYS A 34 12.19 -9.06 -5.12
C CYS A 34 12.82 -10.44 -5.20
N ALA A 35 13.01 -10.96 -6.41
CA ALA A 35 13.57 -12.29 -6.63
C ALA A 35 15.06 -12.40 -6.31
N ASP A 36 15.81 -11.30 -6.36
CA ASP A 36 17.26 -11.31 -6.09
C ASP A 36 17.62 -11.47 -4.62
N GLY A 37 16.62 -11.49 -3.73
CA GLY A 37 16.82 -11.76 -2.31
C GLY A 37 17.12 -10.55 -1.45
N ARG A 38 17.17 -9.33 -2.00
CA ARG A 38 17.48 -8.12 -1.21
C ARG A 38 16.47 -7.88 -0.10
N CYS A 39 15.20 -8.11 -0.39
CA CYS A 39 14.13 -7.94 0.59
C CYS A 39 14.00 -9.14 1.53
N GLY A 40 14.41 -10.34 1.10
CA GLY A 40 14.32 -11.58 1.88
C GLY A 40 12.89 -12.11 2.03
N ARG A 41 11.92 -11.55 1.31
CA ARG A 41 10.50 -11.92 1.42
C ARG A 41 9.97 -12.72 0.23
N TRP A 42 10.80 -12.97 -0.76
CA TRP A 42 10.42 -13.76 -1.92
C TRP A 42 9.96 -15.15 -1.48
N ASN A 43 8.78 -15.55 -1.93
CA ASN A 43 8.19 -16.86 -1.62
C ASN A 43 8.02 -17.13 -0.12
N GLN A 44 7.90 -16.08 0.70
CA GLN A 44 7.77 -16.20 2.15
C GLN A 44 6.35 -15.92 2.67
N ASN A 45 5.51 -15.28 1.87
CA ASN A 45 4.14 -14.95 2.26
C ASN A 45 3.26 -14.74 1.02
N TRP A 46 1.96 -14.61 1.23
CA TRP A 46 0.98 -14.49 0.15
C TRP A 46 0.93 -13.09 -0.49
N SER A 47 1.44 -12.06 0.18
CA SER A 47 1.44 -10.70 -0.39
C SER A 47 2.67 -10.40 -1.22
N CYS A 48 3.70 -11.24 -1.16
CA CYS A 48 4.93 -11.07 -1.94
C CYS A 48 5.04 -12.12 -3.04
N PRO A 49 5.74 -11.81 -4.15
CA PRO A 49 5.92 -12.77 -5.21
C PRO A 49 6.62 -14.04 -4.73
N PRO A 50 6.33 -15.21 -5.28
CA PRO A 50 5.29 -15.48 -6.27
C PRO A 50 3.89 -15.70 -5.67
N GLY A 51 3.72 -15.63 -4.35
CA GLY A 51 2.46 -15.92 -3.68
C GLY A 51 1.32 -14.98 -4.06
N CYS A 52 1.61 -13.73 -4.40
CA CYS A 52 0.60 -12.74 -4.80
C CYS A 52 0.11 -12.92 -6.25
N GLY A 53 0.61 -13.92 -6.98
CA GLY A 53 0.26 -14.17 -8.36
C GLY A 53 1.30 -13.66 -9.35
N SER A 54 1.11 -13.94 -10.63
CA SER A 54 1.99 -13.49 -11.68
C SER A 54 1.82 -11.98 -11.93
N LEU A 55 2.79 -11.40 -12.64
CA LEU A 55 2.71 -9.98 -13.04
C LEU A 55 1.47 -9.72 -13.90
N GLU A 56 1.11 -10.66 -14.78
CA GLU A 56 -0.09 -10.57 -15.60
C GLU A 56 -1.36 -10.63 -14.77
N ASP A 57 -1.41 -11.49 -13.76
CA ASP A 57 -2.55 -11.61 -12.85
C ASP A 57 -2.77 -10.29 -12.10
N VAL A 58 -1.71 -9.70 -11.58
CA VAL A 58 -1.76 -8.40 -10.88
C VAL A 58 -2.22 -7.30 -11.82
N ALA A 59 -1.70 -7.26 -13.04
CA ALA A 59 -2.09 -6.27 -14.05
C ALA A 59 -3.57 -6.40 -14.40
N GLN A 60 -4.09 -7.61 -14.58
CA GLN A 60 -5.50 -7.85 -14.83
C GLN A 60 -6.37 -7.40 -13.66
N GLN A 61 -5.94 -7.69 -12.44
CA GLN A 61 -6.67 -7.27 -11.24
C GLN A 61 -6.77 -5.76 -11.16
N ILE A 62 -5.67 -5.05 -11.39
CA ILE A 62 -5.62 -3.59 -11.35
C ILE A 62 -6.48 -2.99 -12.48
N SER A 63 -6.52 -3.62 -13.66
CA SER A 63 -7.28 -3.12 -14.80
C SER A 63 -8.79 -3.07 -14.58
N ARG A 64 -9.31 -3.77 -13.59
CA ARG A 64 -10.73 -3.74 -13.22
C ARG A 64 -11.14 -2.46 -12.50
N TYR A 65 -10.18 -1.68 -12.03
CA TYR A 65 -10.44 -0.46 -11.28
C TYR A 65 -10.26 0.77 -12.15
N THR A 66 -11.16 1.72 -12.00
CA THR A 66 -11.15 2.96 -12.79
C THR A 66 -10.74 4.17 -11.97
N ARG A 67 -10.75 4.06 -10.65
CA ARG A 67 -10.41 5.15 -9.73
C ARG A 67 -9.50 4.66 -8.63
N GLY A 68 -8.60 5.53 -8.20
CA GLY A 68 -7.70 5.25 -7.11
C GLY A 68 -7.58 6.43 -6.15
N LEU A 69 -7.21 6.13 -4.92
CA LEU A 69 -6.92 7.10 -3.89
C LEU A 69 -5.55 6.79 -3.30
N LEU A 70 -4.72 7.82 -3.21
CA LEU A 70 -3.41 7.73 -2.57
C LEU A 70 -3.47 8.39 -1.20
N VAL A 71 -2.97 7.70 -0.18
CA VAL A 71 -2.85 8.23 1.17
C VAL A 71 -1.39 8.15 1.62
N GLN A 72 -0.95 9.17 2.36
CA GLN A 72 0.43 9.28 2.81
C GLN A 72 0.49 9.70 4.27
N THR A 73 1.49 9.20 4.96
CA THR A 73 1.88 9.67 6.29
C THR A 73 3.29 10.25 6.20
N THR A 74 3.45 11.48 6.65
CA THR A 74 4.76 12.15 6.74
C THR A 74 5.05 12.49 8.19
N GLY A 75 6.32 12.64 8.51
CA GLY A 75 6.77 13.03 9.84
C GLY A 75 8.21 13.48 9.81
N SER A 76 8.65 14.12 10.89
CA SER A 76 10.03 14.58 11.04
C SER A 76 10.85 13.54 11.79
N LEU A 77 12.10 13.39 11.37
CA LEU A 77 13.10 12.57 12.05
C LEU A 77 14.14 13.48 12.68
N GLU A 78 14.72 13.08 13.81
CA GLU A 78 15.80 13.83 14.45
C GLU A 78 17.04 13.90 13.57
N ASP A 79 17.33 12.78 12.87
CA ASP A 79 18.42 12.70 11.90
C ASP A 79 18.15 11.56 10.91
N PRO A 80 18.99 11.37 9.86
CA PRO A 80 18.76 10.31 8.86
C PRO A 80 18.87 8.87 9.42
N PHE A 81 19.39 8.72 10.63
CA PHE A 81 19.58 7.42 11.27
C PHE A 81 18.59 7.19 12.43
N ASP A 82 17.54 8.00 12.53
CA ASP A 82 16.52 7.85 13.55
C ASP A 82 15.61 6.65 13.24
N TYR A 83 16.09 5.45 13.53
CA TYR A 83 15.35 4.21 13.27
C TYR A 83 14.09 4.09 14.12
N GLN A 84 14.10 4.61 15.34
CA GLN A 84 12.92 4.61 16.20
C GLN A 84 11.82 5.49 15.62
N GLY A 85 12.18 6.68 15.14
CA GLY A 85 11.25 7.58 14.47
C GLY A 85 10.67 6.96 13.21
N MET A 86 11.51 6.34 12.36
CA MET A 86 11.05 5.65 11.15
C MET A 86 10.10 4.52 11.48
N THR A 87 10.44 3.69 12.46
CA THR A 87 9.61 2.56 12.88
C THR A 87 8.27 3.02 13.43
N SER A 88 8.28 4.07 14.26
CA SER A 88 7.06 4.66 14.82
C SER A 88 6.13 5.19 13.73
N LEU A 89 6.67 5.94 12.76
CA LEU A 89 5.89 6.46 11.63
C LEU A 89 5.31 5.32 10.79
N SER A 90 6.10 4.29 10.52
CA SER A 90 5.66 3.13 9.74
C SER A 90 4.52 2.39 10.45
N GLN A 91 4.64 2.17 11.76
CA GLN A 91 3.60 1.50 12.55
C GLN A 91 2.32 2.32 12.62
N GLN A 92 2.43 3.64 12.78
CA GLN A 92 1.28 4.55 12.77
C GLN A 92 0.56 4.49 11.42
N HIS A 93 1.32 4.54 10.34
CA HIS A 93 0.76 4.47 9.00
C HIS A 93 0.03 3.14 8.77
N LYS A 94 0.63 2.03 9.17
CA LYS A 94 0.01 0.71 9.03
C LYS A 94 -1.31 0.61 9.78
N ARG A 95 -1.38 1.15 11.00
CA ARG A 95 -2.61 1.15 11.79
C ARG A 95 -3.69 2.02 11.14
N ARG A 96 -3.33 3.21 10.69
CA ARG A 96 -4.25 4.11 9.99
C ARG A 96 -4.76 3.48 8.71
N PHE A 97 -3.87 2.86 7.95
CA PHE A 97 -4.22 2.21 6.70
C PHE A 97 -5.14 1.01 6.93
N ALA A 98 -4.88 0.18 7.94
CA ALA A 98 -5.72 -0.96 8.27
C ALA A 98 -7.14 -0.53 8.64
N ASN A 99 -7.29 0.52 9.47
CA ASN A 99 -8.58 1.10 9.79
C ASN A 99 -9.28 1.68 8.57
N PHE A 100 -8.56 2.44 7.78
CA PHE A 100 -9.06 3.04 6.55
C PHE A 100 -9.56 1.98 5.56
N ALA A 101 -8.75 0.93 5.33
CA ALA A 101 -9.11 -0.16 4.44
C ALA A 101 -10.36 -0.90 4.92
N ARG A 102 -10.48 -1.14 6.21
CA ARG A 102 -11.65 -1.80 6.78
C ARG A 102 -12.91 -0.97 6.55
N GLN A 103 -12.85 0.33 6.81
CA GLN A 103 -13.97 1.24 6.61
C GLN A 103 -14.30 1.41 5.12
N ALA A 104 -13.27 1.49 4.27
CA ALA A 104 -13.46 1.59 2.83
C ALA A 104 -14.17 0.36 2.25
N ARG A 105 -13.87 -0.83 2.77
CA ARG A 105 -14.53 -2.07 2.34
C ARG A 105 -16.01 -2.12 2.72
N LEU A 106 -16.41 -1.44 3.77
CA LEU A 106 -17.83 -1.32 4.13
C LEU A 106 -18.60 -0.48 3.11
N LEU A 107 -17.96 0.53 2.54
CA LEU A 107 -18.55 1.39 1.50
C LEU A 107 -18.38 0.80 0.10
N TYR A 108 -17.24 0.19 -0.17
CA TYR A 108 -16.88 -0.39 -1.47
C TYR A 108 -16.32 -1.79 -1.26
N PRO A 109 -17.17 -2.82 -1.18
CA PRO A 109 -16.72 -4.18 -0.83
C PRO A 109 -15.68 -4.77 -1.78
N GLN A 110 -15.59 -4.26 -3.00
CA GLN A 110 -14.64 -4.76 -4.00
C GLN A 110 -13.38 -3.89 -4.12
N CYS A 111 -13.18 -2.90 -3.22
CA CYS A 111 -11.98 -2.10 -3.26
C CYS A 111 -10.74 -2.96 -2.99
N LEU A 112 -9.61 -2.54 -3.56
CA LEU A 112 -8.33 -3.23 -3.41
C LEU A 112 -7.37 -2.35 -2.62
N PRO A 113 -7.17 -2.61 -1.32
CA PRO A 113 -6.18 -1.89 -0.55
C PRO A 113 -4.77 -2.37 -0.90
N LEU A 114 -3.88 -1.42 -1.20
CA LEU A 114 -2.47 -1.69 -1.49
C LEU A 114 -1.61 -0.87 -0.54
N THR A 115 -0.65 -1.51 0.11
CA THR A 115 0.28 -0.84 1.00
C THR A 115 1.68 -1.35 0.76
N ALA A 116 2.67 -0.49 1.04
CA ALA A 116 4.06 -0.91 1.04
C ALA A 116 4.33 -1.79 2.26
N GLY A 117 5.03 -2.89 2.06
CA GLY A 117 5.36 -3.83 3.11
C GLY A 117 4.85 -5.23 2.81
N THR A 118 5.08 -6.14 3.74
CA THR A 118 4.72 -7.55 3.59
C THR A 118 3.64 -7.94 4.58
N CYS A 119 3.00 -9.07 4.31
CA CYS A 119 2.09 -9.71 5.25
C CYS A 119 2.86 -10.14 6.50
N THR A 120 2.37 -9.77 7.67
CA THR A 120 3.00 -10.09 8.96
C THR A 120 2.28 -11.17 9.73
N ILE A 121 1.28 -11.76 9.13
CA ILE A 121 0.51 -12.86 9.73
C ILE A 121 1.30 -14.17 9.69
#